data_85c0ad23e40c5fe007bd5cdb324c0d3a
#
_entry.id   85c0ad23e40c5fe007bd5cdb324c0d3a
#
_cell.length_a   1.000
_cell.length_b   1.000
_cell.length_c   1.000
_cell.angle_alpha   90.00
_cell.angle_beta   90.00
_cell.angle_gamma   90.00
#
_symmetry.space_group_name_H-M   'P 1'
#
loop_
_entity.id
_entity.type
_entity.pdbx_description
1 polymer ?
#
loop_
_entity_poly.entity_id
_entity_poly.type
_entity_poly.pdbx_seq_one_letter_code
_entity_poly.pdbx_strand_id
1 'polypeptide(L)'
;SPRELVSRVRAVVRRTEMPSPVPKTEIRIDDNLSIDFNRRNVVVRGQKVHLRPTEFRLLYHLVSNAGQVLTHETLLRRVWGYEYKDEDQYLWLYITYLRRKLEKDPKHPVYIIGERGIGYRFVDFERK
;
A
#
# COMPACT_ATOMS: atom_id res chain seq x y z
N SER A 1 -12.61 28.39 2.39
CA SER A 1 -12.11 28.70 2.53
C SER A 1 -11.92 28.46 2.64
N PRO A 2 -12.48 28.48 2.47
CA PRO A 2 -12.10 28.59 2.43
C PRO A 2 -11.95 28.12 2.39
N ARG A 3 -12.15 28.02 2.32
CA ARG A 3 -11.89 28.06 2.17
C ARG A 3 -11.75 27.62 2.00
N GLU A 4 -12.52 27.97 1.63
CA GLU A 4 -12.23 28.02 1.24
C GLU A 4 -12.02 27.59 0.96
N LEU A 5 -12.82 27.59 0.72
CA LEU A 5 -12.39 27.63 0.25
C LEU A 5 -12.28 27.10 0.08
N VAL A 6 -12.91 27.07 -0.12
CA VAL A 6 -12.44 27.05 -0.45
C VAL A 6 -12.33 26.57 -0.65
N SER A 7 -12.96 26.34 -1.10
CA SER A 7 -12.55 26.30 -1.42
C SER A 7 -12.48 25.96 -1.58
N ARG A 8 -12.99 25.93 -1.83
CA ARG A 8 -12.73 25.95 -2.25
C ARG A 8 -12.71 25.57 -2.53
N VAL A 9 -13.36 25.48 -2.82
CA VAL A 9 -13.08 25.53 -3.28
C VAL A 9 -13.21 25.16 -3.59
N ARG A 10 -13.85 25.04 -4.04
CA ARG A 10 -13.75 24.95 -4.50
C ARG A 10 -13.89 24.61 -4.84
N ALA A 11 -14.55 24.61 -5.12
CA ALA A 11 -14.42 24.55 -5.60
C ALA A 11 -14.66 24.31 -6.07
N VAL A 12 -15.23 24.35 -6.56
CA VAL A 12 -15.16 24.31 -7.04
C VAL A 12 -15.48 23.99 -7.52
N VAL A 13 -16.01 23.85 -8.00
CA VAL A 13 -16.08 23.64 -8.44
C VAL A 13 -16.49 23.31 -8.85
N ARG A 14 -17.02 23.25 -9.44
CA ARG A 14 -17.21 22.99 -9.87
C ARG A 14 -17.73 22.75 -10.31
N ARG A 15 -18.32 22.69 -11.01
CA ARG A 15 -18.56 22.48 -11.39
C ARG A 15 -19.25 22.22 -11.92
N THR A 16 -20.14 22.40 -12.23
CA THR A 16 -20.55 21.98 -12.65
C THR A 16 -20.64 21.48 -13.23
N GLU A 17 -21.20 21.30 -13.40
CA GLU A 17 -21.13 20.66 -14.07
C GLU A 17 -20.67 19.59 -14.14
N MET A 18 -20.47 19.50 -14.70
CA MET A 18 -19.76 18.35 -14.76
C MET A 18 -18.76 18.31 -13.75
N PRO A 19 -18.88 17.41 -12.81
CA PRO A 19 -17.90 17.32 -11.78
C PRO A 19 -16.59 17.02 -12.44
N SER A 20 -15.59 17.76 -12.08
CA SER A 20 -14.26 17.34 -12.35
C SER A 20 -14.09 15.99 -11.78
N PRO A 21 -13.56 15.05 -12.48
CA PRO A 21 -13.32 13.76 -11.87
C PRO A 21 -12.40 13.96 -10.70
N VAL A 22 -12.82 13.49 -9.56
CA VAL A 22 -11.95 13.42 -8.41
C VAL A 22 -10.76 12.57 -8.82
N PRO A 23 -9.54 13.05 -8.63
CA PRO A 23 -8.38 12.23 -8.96
C PRO A 23 -8.51 10.89 -8.29
N LYS A 24 -8.42 9.84 -9.06
CA LYS A 24 -8.49 8.50 -8.50
C LYS A 24 -7.20 8.26 -7.74
N THR A 25 -7.33 8.07 -6.45
CA THR A 25 -6.19 7.70 -5.61
C THR A 25 -6.12 6.20 -5.40
N GLU A 26 -7.10 5.49 -5.90
CA GLU A 26 -7.15 4.05 -5.76
C GLU A 26 -6.19 3.39 -6.72
N ILE A 27 -5.38 2.47 -6.21
CA ILE A 27 -4.48 1.68 -7.01
C ILE A 27 -5.06 0.28 -7.12
N ARG A 28 -5.37 -0.12 -8.34
CA ARG A 28 -5.89 -1.45 -8.57
C ARG A 28 -4.74 -2.38 -8.91
N ILE A 29 -4.47 -3.31 -8.02
CA ILE A 29 -3.37 -4.27 -8.22
C ILE A 29 -3.82 -5.35 -9.21
N ASP A 30 -5.00 -5.92 -8.96
CA ASP A 30 -5.61 -6.87 -9.87
C ASP A 30 -7.11 -6.93 -9.55
N ASP A 31 -7.81 -7.94 -10.05
CA ASP A 31 -9.24 -8.06 -9.84
C ASP A 31 -9.60 -8.30 -8.37
N ASN A 32 -8.63 -8.71 -7.56
CA ASN A 32 -8.87 -9.12 -6.18
C ASN A 32 -8.31 -8.18 -5.14
N LEU A 33 -7.51 -7.20 -5.54
CA LEU A 33 -6.85 -6.32 -4.57
C LEU A 33 -6.79 -4.90 -5.09
N SER A 34 -7.34 -3.97 -4.31
CA SER A 34 -7.19 -2.55 -4.60
C SER A 34 -6.86 -1.82 -3.30
N ILE A 35 -6.11 -0.73 -3.42
CA ILE A 35 -5.60 0.02 -2.28
C ILE A 35 -5.75 1.50 -2.56
N ASP A 36 -6.28 2.23 -1.57
CA ASP A 36 -6.33 3.68 -1.63
C ASP A 36 -5.52 4.20 -0.44
N PHE A 37 -4.29 4.63 -0.71
CA PHE A 37 -3.42 5.07 0.38
C PHE A 37 -3.88 6.38 0.99
N ASN A 38 -4.51 7.24 0.21
CA ASN A 38 -4.99 8.51 0.73
C ASN A 38 -6.17 8.33 1.68
N ARG A 39 -7.05 7.40 1.36
CA ARG A 39 -8.23 7.13 2.18
C ARG A 39 -8.01 5.97 3.14
N ARG A 40 -6.85 5.34 3.07
CA ARG A 40 -6.50 4.19 3.88
C ARG A 40 -7.51 3.05 3.75
N ASN A 41 -7.94 2.81 2.53
CA ASN A 41 -8.85 1.72 2.21
C ASN A 41 -8.12 0.60 1.49
N VAL A 42 -8.36 -0.61 1.93
CA VAL A 42 -7.83 -1.81 1.27
C VAL A 42 -8.99 -2.75 1.05
N VAL A 43 -9.18 -3.17 -0.19
CA VAL A 43 -10.27 -4.09 -0.54
C VAL A 43 -9.65 -5.35 -1.13
N VAL A 44 -9.97 -6.48 -0.53
CA VAL A 44 -9.43 -7.77 -0.92
C VAL A 44 -10.60 -8.69 -1.26
N ARG A 45 -10.66 -9.15 -2.49
CA ARG A 45 -11.73 -10.04 -2.96
C ARG A 45 -13.11 -9.51 -2.59
N GLY A 46 -13.30 -8.19 -2.82
CA GLY A 46 -14.58 -7.54 -2.57
C GLY A 46 -14.85 -7.15 -1.13
N GLN A 47 -13.92 -7.42 -0.22
CA GLN A 47 -14.11 -7.16 1.19
C GLN A 47 -13.12 -6.12 1.69
N LYS A 48 -13.63 -5.19 2.48
CA LYS A 48 -12.78 -4.18 3.08
C LYS A 48 -11.95 -4.82 4.19
N VAL A 49 -10.65 -4.58 4.16
CA VAL A 49 -9.71 -5.16 5.11
C VAL A 49 -9.06 -4.05 5.91
N HIS A 50 -9.03 -4.21 7.22
CA HIS A 50 -8.41 -3.24 8.10
C HIS A 50 -6.93 -3.57 8.29
N LEU A 51 -6.07 -2.56 8.06
CA LEU A 51 -4.65 -2.68 8.34
C LEU A 51 -4.28 -1.77 9.49
N ARG A 52 -3.40 -2.26 10.36
CA ARG A 52 -2.82 -1.41 11.40
C ARG A 52 -1.90 -0.38 10.74
N PRO A 53 -1.61 0.74 11.43
CA PRO A 53 -0.78 1.78 10.82
C PRO A 53 0.58 1.27 10.31
N THR A 54 1.25 0.40 11.06
CA THR A 54 2.55 -0.12 10.64
C THR A 54 2.42 -1.04 9.43
N GLU A 55 1.37 -1.89 9.42
CA GLU A 55 1.10 -2.74 8.26
C GLU A 55 0.86 -1.90 7.02
N PHE A 56 0.10 -0.83 7.18
CA PHE A 56 -0.23 0.04 6.07
C PHE A 56 1.01 0.75 5.53
N ARG A 57 1.87 1.21 6.44
CA ARG A 57 3.12 1.86 6.05
C ARG A 57 4.06 0.89 5.33
N LEU A 58 4.14 -0.34 5.82
CA LEU A 58 4.94 -1.36 5.15
C LEU A 58 4.40 -1.62 3.74
N LEU A 59 3.08 -1.77 3.62
CA LEU A 59 2.45 -1.99 2.33
C LEU A 59 2.73 -0.82 1.38
N TYR A 60 2.66 0.41 1.89
CA TYR A 60 2.93 1.58 1.09
C TYR A 60 4.32 1.52 0.45
N HIS A 61 5.33 1.19 1.25
CA HIS A 61 6.69 1.13 0.73
C HIS A 61 6.86 -0.01 -0.29
N LEU A 62 6.21 -1.13 -0.04
CA LEU A 62 6.27 -2.24 -0.99
C LEU A 62 5.62 -1.88 -2.32
N VAL A 63 4.41 -1.33 -2.27
CA VAL A 63 3.65 -1.00 -3.48
C VAL A 63 4.31 0.14 -4.25
N SER A 64 4.84 1.13 -3.54
CA SER A 64 5.51 2.27 -4.19
C SER A 64 6.75 1.85 -4.96
N ASN A 65 7.30 0.69 -4.63
CA ASN A 65 8.49 0.15 -5.31
C ASN A 65 8.19 -1.20 -5.96
N ALA A 66 6.95 -1.36 -6.42
CA ALA A 66 6.53 -2.61 -7.02
C ALA A 66 7.49 -3.05 -8.13
N GLY A 67 7.79 -4.34 -8.15
CA GLY A 67 8.74 -4.90 -9.11
C GLY A 67 10.18 -4.88 -8.65
N GLN A 68 10.48 -4.11 -7.61
CA GLN A 68 11.85 -4.00 -7.11
C GLN A 68 12.00 -4.72 -5.78
N VAL A 69 13.14 -5.37 -5.60
CA VAL A 69 13.43 -6.03 -4.33
C VAL A 69 13.94 -4.98 -3.35
N LEU A 70 13.29 -4.90 -2.20
CA LEU A 70 13.73 -4.03 -1.11
C LEU A 70 14.39 -4.90 -0.05
N THR A 71 15.58 -4.51 0.37
CA THR A 71 16.32 -5.28 1.36
C THR A 71 15.64 -5.20 2.72
N HIS A 72 15.94 -6.16 3.59
CA HIS A 72 15.42 -6.15 4.95
C HIS A 72 15.77 -4.84 5.64
N GLU A 73 17.02 -4.42 5.53
CA GLU A 73 17.45 -3.18 6.18
C GLU A 73 16.70 -1.98 5.65
N THR A 74 16.50 -1.89 4.34
CA THR A 74 15.80 -0.76 3.73
C THR A 74 14.36 -0.69 4.24
N LEU A 75 13.67 -1.82 4.27
CA LEU A 75 12.29 -1.85 4.74
C LEU A 75 12.20 -1.51 6.22
N LEU A 76 13.08 -2.09 7.03
CA LEU A 76 13.09 -1.80 8.46
C LEU A 76 13.34 -0.33 8.72
N ARG A 77 14.33 0.24 8.03
CA ARG A 77 14.68 1.64 8.23
C ARG A 77 13.55 2.56 7.83
N ARG A 78 12.90 2.30 6.71
CA ARG A 78 11.84 3.17 6.19
C ARG A 78 10.55 3.07 7.00
N VAL A 79 10.25 1.88 7.52
CA VAL A 79 8.98 1.67 8.22
C VAL A 79 9.11 1.94 9.72
N TRP A 80 10.21 1.48 10.34
CA TRP A 80 10.39 1.60 11.79
C TRP A 80 11.42 2.64 12.21
N GLY A 81 12.44 2.86 11.38
CA GLY A 81 13.49 3.80 11.69
C GLY A 81 14.84 3.13 11.68
N TYR A 82 15.89 3.95 11.66
CA TYR A 82 17.27 3.46 11.50
C TYR A 82 17.70 2.51 12.61
N GLU A 83 17.25 2.77 13.83
CA GLU A 83 17.64 1.94 14.96
C GLU A 83 17.09 0.52 14.87
N TYR A 84 16.14 0.27 13.98
CA TYR A 84 15.55 -1.06 13.79
C TYR A 84 16.16 -1.84 12.64
N LYS A 85 17.24 -1.35 12.06
CA LYS A 85 17.78 -1.91 10.82
C LYS A 85 18.18 -3.38 10.89
N ASP A 86 18.41 -3.89 12.11
CA ASP A 86 18.82 -5.28 12.29
C ASP A 86 17.70 -6.15 12.88
N GLU A 87 16.48 -5.61 12.97
CA GLU A 87 15.37 -6.32 13.59
C GLU A 87 14.56 -7.09 12.54
N ASP A 88 15.21 -8.01 11.86
CA ASP A 88 14.59 -8.77 10.77
C ASP A 88 13.32 -9.50 11.21
N GLN A 89 13.22 -9.87 12.49
CA GLN A 89 12.05 -10.57 12.99
C GLN A 89 10.80 -9.70 12.98
N TYR A 90 10.94 -8.40 13.24
CA TYR A 90 9.82 -7.48 13.14
C TYR A 90 9.30 -7.46 11.70
N LEU A 91 10.23 -7.35 10.76
CA LEU A 91 9.83 -7.30 9.36
C LEU A 91 9.12 -8.59 8.96
N TRP A 92 9.70 -9.74 9.31
CA TRP A 92 9.10 -11.02 8.97
C TRP A 92 7.69 -11.14 9.55
N LEU A 93 7.52 -10.70 10.78
CA LEU A 93 6.23 -10.80 11.45
C LEU A 93 5.17 -9.96 10.71
N TYR A 94 5.51 -8.72 10.35
CA TYR A 94 4.55 -7.85 9.69
C TYR A 94 4.30 -8.26 8.24
N ILE A 95 5.29 -8.82 7.57
CA ILE A 95 5.07 -9.43 6.26
C ILE A 95 4.07 -10.58 6.39
N THR A 96 4.23 -11.39 7.43
CA THR A 96 3.30 -12.49 7.69
C THR A 96 1.87 -11.97 7.92
N TYR A 97 1.74 -10.92 8.72
CA TYR A 97 0.43 -10.30 8.95
C TYR A 97 -0.19 -9.80 7.65
N LEU A 98 0.59 -9.09 6.85
CA LEU A 98 0.09 -8.59 5.57
C LEU A 98 -0.34 -9.73 4.65
N ARG A 99 0.47 -10.77 4.57
CA ARG A 99 0.14 -11.90 3.72
C ARG A 99 -1.17 -12.55 4.14
N ARG A 100 -1.39 -12.68 5.44
CA ARG A 100 -2.64 -13.26 5.92
C ARG A 100 -3.85 -12.43 5.52
N LYS A 101 -3.68 -11.13 5.41
CA LYS A 101 -4.78 -10.23 5.07
C LYS A 101 -4.99 -10.07 3.57
N LEU A 102 -3.92 -10.13 2.79
CA LEU A 102 -3.98 -9.82 1.36
C LEU A 102 -3.96 -11.04 0.47
N GLU A 103 -3.18 -12.06 0.82
CA GLU A 103 -2.99 -13.21 -0.04
C GLU A 103 -4.12 -14.19 0.10
N LYS A 104 -4.55 -14.77 -1.03
CA LYS A 104 -5.54 -15.83 -0.98
C LYS A 104 -5.00 -17.03 -0.23
N ASP A 105 -3.74 -17.37 -0.51
CA ASP A 105 -3.02 -18.44 0.19
C ASP A 105 -1.69 -17.87 0.67
N PRO A 106 -1.59 -17.52 1.97
CA PRO A 106 -0.35 -16.91 2.46
C PRO A 106 0.89 -17.76 2.28
N LYS A 107 0.74 -19.06 2.14
CA LYS A 107 1.89 -19.96 1.91
C LYS A 107 2.38 -19.90 0.47
N HIS A 108 1.55 -19.41 -0.44
CA HIS A 108 1.89 -19.27 -1.84
C HIS A 108 1.56 -17.85 -2.30
N PRO A 109 2.31 -16.86 -1.79
CA PRO A 109 1.96 -15.46 -2.04
C PRO A 109 2.16 -15.08 -3.50
N VAL A 110 1.22 -14.25 -4.00
CA VAL A 110 1.32 -13.71 -5.35
C VAL A 110 1.56 -12.20 -5.33
N TYR A 111 1.37 -11.54 -4.19
CA TYR A 111 1.59 -10.10 -4.08
C TYR A 111 2.92 -9.77 -3.41
N ILE A 112 3.19 -10.34 -2.25
CA ILE A 112 4.39 -10.04 -1.48
C ILE A 112 5.33 -11.24 -1.61
N ILE A 113 6.33 -11.09 -2.45
CA ILE A 113 7.23 -12.18 -2.82
C ILE A 113 8.51 -12.06 -2.01
N GLY A 114 8.93 -13.14 -1.38
CA GLY A 114 10.20 -13.16 -0.65
C GLY A 114 11.35 -13.46 -1.60
N GLU A 115 12.41 -12.66 -1.48
CA GLU A 115 13.66 -12.92 -2.20
C GLU A 115 14.65 -13.40 -1.14
N ARG A 116 14.84 -14.69 -1.10
CA ARG A 116 15.54 -15.36 -0.02
C ARG A 116 16.93 -14.76 0.21
N GLY A 117 17.18 -14.38 1.46
CA GLY A 117 18.46 -13.81 1.85
C GLY A 117 18.65 -12.37 1.46
N ILE A 118 17.69 -11.74 0.78
CA ILE A 118 17.82 -10.37 0.30
C ILE A 118 16.74 -9.47 0.88
N GLY A 119 15.47 -9.81 0.67
CA GLY A 119 14.39 -8.96 1.13
C GLY A 119 13.05 -9.39 0.55
N TYR A 120 12.21 -8.41 0.25
CA TYR A 120 10.87 -8.67 -0.26
C TYR A 120 10.58 -7.76 -1.45
N ARG A 121 9.70 -8.23 -2.30
CA ARG A 121 9.31 -7.52 -3.52
C ARG A 121 7.80 -7.59 -3.65
N PHE A 122 7.18 -6.47 -3.97
CA PHE A 122 5.76 -6.49 -4.34
C PHE A 122 5.67 -6.80 -5.83
N VAL A 123 4.65 -7.56 -6.20
CA VAL A 123 4.47 -7.94 -7.60
C VAL A 123 4.38 -6.70 -8.48
N ASP A 124 4.95 -6.78 -9.68
CA ASP A 124 4.91 -5.68 -10.63
C ASP A 124 3.55 -5.70 -11.33
N PHE A 125 2.59 -5.01 -10.73
CA PHE A 125 1.20 -5.04 -11.19
C PHE A 125 0.94 -4.08 -12.35
N GLU A 126 1.86 -3.17 -12.61
CA GLU A 126 1.71 -2.23 -13.71
C GLU A 126 2.12 -2.82 -15.04
N ARG A 127 2.78 -3.96 -14.99
CA ARG A 127 3.22 -4.63 -16.19
C ARG A 127 2.13 -5.53 -16.70
N LYS A 128 1.75 -5.33 -17.93
CA LYS A 128 0.70 -6.12 -18.57
C LYS A 128 1.30 -7.03 -19.60
#